data_33974aa928226f69279ff4c3054fc4a7
#
_entry.id   33974aa928226f69279ff4c3054fc4a7
#
_cell.length_a   1.000
_cell.length_b   1.000
_cell.length_c   1.000
_cell.angle_alpha   90.00
_cell.angle_beta   90.00
_cell.angle_gamma   90.00
#
_symmetry.space_group_name_H-M   'P 1'
#
loop_
_entity.id
_entity.type
_entity.pdbx_description
1 polymer ?
#
loop_
_entity_poly.entity_id
_entity_poly.type
_entity_poly.pdbx_seq_one_letter_code
_entity_poly.pdbx_strand_id
1 'polypeptide(L)'
;PQQVQSAIPDIAAIFDEPFADSSQVPTYLVSRMARERVTVALSGDGGDELFAGYNRYFHAPAIWSRLDRFPTSARRAAGTVIASFPPATVDSMVALAGPFAPRELSAGRAGEKLQKLARVISAADVTAYHDNLLAVTADAKSALS
;
A
#
# COMPACT_ATOMS: atom_id res chain seq x y z
N PRO A 1 -14.45 -16.69 -11.35
CA PRO A 1 -15.12 -15.78 -10.40
C PRO A 1 -15.81 -16.51 -9.27
N GLN A 2 -16.60 -17.56 -9.54
CA GLN A 2 -17.37 -18.29 -8.52
C GLN A 2 -16.50 -18.98 -7.46
N GLN A 3 -15.39 -19.60 -7.87
CA GLN A 3 -14.44 -20.23 -6.94
C GLN A 3 -13.79 -19.24 -5.97
N VAL A 4 -13.53 -18.02 -6.43
CA VAL A 4 -13.01 -16.96 -5.57
C VAL A 4 -14.04 -16.55 -4.52
N GLN A 5 -15.29 -16.35 -4.94
CA GLN A 5 -16.38 -15.98 -4.02
C GLN A 5 -16.67 -17.06 -2.99
N SER A 6 -16.61 -18.35 -3.39
CA SER A 6 -16.82 -19.47 -2.47
C SER A 6 -15.67 -19.67 -1.47
N ALA A 7 -14.48 -19.17 -1.75
CA ALA A 7 -13.34 -19.26 -0.85
C ALA A 7 -13.32 -18.17 0.26
N ILE A 8 -14.07 -17.07 0.08
CA ILE A 8 -14.04 -15.94 1.04
C ILE A 8 -14.44 -16.36 2.47
N PRO A 9 -15.49 -17.15 2.69
CA PRO A 9 -15.83 -17.62 4.04
C PRO A 9 -14.72 -18.47 4.69
N ASP A 10 -14.04 -19.30 3.89
CA ASP A 10 -12.96 -20.16 4.38
C ASP A 10 -11.75 -19.37 4.84
N ILE A 11 -11.46 -18.23 4.19
CA ILE A 11 -10.34 -17.35 4.51
C ILE A 11 -10.42 -16.86 5.96
N ALA A 12 -11.60 -16.45 6.40
CA ALA A 12 -11.80 -15.99 7.78
C ALA A 12 -11.56 -17.07 8.85
N ALA A 13 -11.71 -18.37 8.46
CA ALA A 13 -11.46 -19.50 9.35
C ALA A 13 -9.99 -19.96 9.32
N ILE A 14 -9.25 -19.65 8.25
CA ILE A 14 -7.86 -20.08 8.06
C ILE A 14 -6.87 -19.09 8.66
N PHE A 15 -7.16 -17.80 8.55
CA PHE A 15 -6.32 -16.75 9.11
C PHE A 15 -6.90 -16.30 10.45
N ASP A 16 -6.10 -16.38 11.51
CA ASP A 16 -6.52 -16.07 12.88
C ASP A 16 -6.83 -14.58 13.11
N GLU A 17 -6.43 -13.73 12.18
CA GLU A 17 -6.65 -12.28 12.26
C GLU A 17 -7.11 -11.69 10.92
N PRO A 18 -7.80 -10.52 10.95
CA PRO A 18 -8.15 -9.80 9.73
C PRO A 18 -6.89 -9.38 8.98
N PHE A 19 -6.75 -9.86 7.77
CA PHE A 19 -5.58 -9.65 6.93
C PHE A 19 -6.03 -9.08 5.58
N ALA A 20 -5.68 -7.82 5.30
CA ALA A 20 -6.19 -7.07 4.14
C ALA A 20 -5.28 -7.19 2.91
N ASP A 21 -4.81 -8.39 2.59
CA ASP A 21 -4.03 -8.65 1.39
C ASP A 21 -4.86 -9.42 0.35
N SER A 22 -4.94 -8.88 -0.86
CA SER A 22 -5.67 -9.51 -1.97
C SER A 22 -5.04 -10.82 -2.45
N SER A 23 -3.80 -11.11 -2.09
CA SER A 23 -3.10 -12.35 -2.43
C SER A 23 -3.58 -13.57 -1.65
N GLN A 24 -4.29 -13.38 -0.53
CA GLN A 24 -4.82 -14.48 0.30
C GLN A 24 -5.65 -15.48 -0.50
N VAL A 25 -6.59 -14.99 -1.29
CA VAL A 25 -7.50 -15.85 -2.05
C VAL A 25 -6.77 -16.68 -3.10
N PRO A 26 -5.92 -16.09 -3.96
CA PRO A 26 -5.07 -16.87 -4.88
C PRO A 26 -4.19 -17.89 -4.15
N THR A 27 -3.51 -17.48 -3.08
CA THR A 27 -2.62 -18.37 -2.31
C THR A 27 -3.38 -19.54 -1.72
N TYR A 28 -4.55 -19.32 -1.12
CA TYR A 28 -5.41 -20.38 -0.62
C TYR A 28 -5.83 -21.35 -1.73
N LEU A 29 -6.29 -20.85 -2.87
CA LEU A 29 -6.72 -21.69 -3.97
C LEU A 29 -5.59 -22.54 -4.54
N VAL A 30 -4.39 -21.93 -4.73
CA VAL A 30 -3.20 -22.66 -5.20
C VAL A 30 -2.78 -23.73 -4.18
N SER A 31 -2.74 -23.39 -2.89
CA SER A 31 -2.41 -24.33 -1.82
C SER A 31 -3.39 -25.51 -1.76
N ARG A 32 -4.69 -25.24 -1.90
CA ARG A 32 -5.73 -26.27 -1.95
C ARG A 32 -5.55 -27.20 -3.15
N MET A 33 -5.30 -26.65 -4.34
CA MET A 33 -5.03 -27.43 -5.55
C MET A 33 -3.75 -28.28 -5.43
N ALA A 34 -2.68 -27.70 -4.89
CA ALA A 34 -1.43 -28.43 -4.67
C ALA A 34 -1.63 -29.59 -3.68
N ARG A 35 -2.39 -29.38 -2.60
CA ARG A 35 -2.65 -30.37 -1.57
C ARG A 35 -3.36 -31.63 -2.08
N GLU A 36 -4.10 -31.52 -3.18
CA GLU A 36 -4.73 -32.70 -3.83
C GLU A 36 -3.70 -33.70 -4.37
N ARG A 37 -2.45 -33.25 -4.65
CA ARG A 37 -1.44 -34.07 -5.34
C ARG A 37 -0.16 -34.23 -4.55
N VAL A 38 0.20 -33.26 -3.69
CA VAL A 38 1.48 -33.24 -2.95
C VAL A 38 1.26 -32.85 -1.50
N THR A 39 2.15 -33.30 -0.64
CA THR A 39 2.17 -32.91 0.79
C THR A 39 2.90 -31.62 1.02
N VAL A 40 3.95 -31.38 0.21
CA VAL A 40 4.81 -30.19 0.28
C VAL A 40 5.01 -29.66 -1.14
N ALA A 41 4.91 -28.36 -1.31
CA ALA A 41 5.24 -27.65 -2.54
C ALA A 41 6.24 -26.52 -2.23
N LEU A 42 7.18 -26.31 -3.13
CA LEU A 42 8.06 -25.14 -3.09
C LEU A 42 7.49 -24.06 -3.98
N SER A 43 7.49 -22.82 -3.51
CA SER A 43 7.06 -21.65 -4.27
C SER A 43 8.16 -20.60 -4.33
N GLY A 44 7.95 -19.56 -5.12
CA GLY A 44 8.84 -18.40 -5.18
C GLY A 44 8.49 -17.31 -4.16
N ASP A 45 7.58 -17.58 -3.22
CA ASP A 45 7.19 -16.62 -2.21
C ASP A 45 8.39 -16.23 -1.33
N GLY A 46 8.49 -14.94 -0.99
CA GLY A 46 9.63 -14.41 -0.25
C GLY A 46 10.84 -14.06 -1.12
N GLY A 47 10.81 -14.35 -2.43
CA GLY A 47 11.89 -13.99 -3.34
C GLY A 47 12.14 -12.49 -3.42
N ASP A 48 11.08 -11.69 -3.49
CA ASP A 48 11.17 -10.23 -3.53
C ASP A 48 11.72 -9.64 -2.23
N GLU A 49 11.43 -10.25 -1.10
CA GLU A 49 11.95 -9.89 0.22
C GLU A 49 13.45 -10.17 0.32
N LEU A 50 13.88 -11.36 -0.14
CA LEU A 50 15.27 -11.80 -0.05
C LEU A 50 16.18 -11.11 -1.08
N PHE A 51 15.67 -10.88 -2.29
CA PHE A 51 16.45 -10.35 -3.42
C PHE A 51 16.11 -8.90 -3.75
N ALA A 52 15.40 -8.20 -2.87
CA ALA A 52 14.99 -6.81 -3.06
C ALA A 52 14.22 -6.56 -4.37
N GLY A 53 13.33 -7.47 -4.77
CA GLY A 53 12.57 -7.40 -6.03
C GLY A 53 11.56 -6.25 -6.11
N TYR A 54 11.19 -5.65 -4.99
CA TYR A 54 10.25 -4.53 -5.00
C TYR A 54 10.90 -3.24 -5.47
N ASN A 55 10.27 -2.56 -6.41
CA ASN A 55 10.71 -1.25 -6.92
C ASN A 55 10.92 -0.19 -5.82
N ARG A 56 10.21 -0.31 -4.69
CA ARG A 56 10.37 0.57 -3.54
C ARG A 56 11.77 0.54 -2.93
N TYR A 57 12.46 -0.60 -2.95
CA TYR A 57 13.82 -0.73 -2.42
C TYR A 57 14.84 0.07 -3.24
N PHE A 58 14.59 0.20 -4.54
CA PHE A 58 15.46 0.99 -5.44
C PHE A 58 15.13 2.47 -5.42
N HIS A 59 13.85 2.83 -5.40
CA HIS A 59 13.45 4.22 -5.54
C HIS A 59 13.38 4.97 -4.21
N ALA A 60 13.05 4.28 -3.11
CA ALA A 60 12.89 4.93 -1.81
C ALA A 60 14.15 5.66 -1.31
N PRO A 61 15.37 5.10 -1.37
CA PRO A 61 16.57 5.82 -0.96
C PRO A 61 16.84 7.07 -1.79
N ALA A 62 16.62 7.00 -3.11
CA ALA A 62 16.81 8.15 -4.01
C ALA A 62 15.80 9.27 -3.76
N ILE A 63 14.56 8.92 -3.42
CA ILE A 63 13.53 9.91 -3.04
C ILE A 63 13.87 10.50 -1.69
N TRP A 64 14.23 9.68 -0.69
CA TRP A 64 14.62 10.15 0.63
C TRP A 64 15.79 11.13 0.56
N SER A 65 16.84 10.83 -0.18
CA SER A 65 18.02 11.71 -0.31
C SER A 65 17.69 13.09 -0.88
N ARG A 66 16.60 13.21 -1.63
CA ARG A 66 16.10 14.51 -2.11
C ARG A 66 15.24 15.20 -1.06
N LEU A 67 14.39 14.47 -0.36
CA LEU A 67 13.54 15.01 0.70
C LEU A 67 14.36 15.51 1.90
N ASP A 68 15.40 14.80 2.27
CA ASP A 68 16.27 15.12 3.41
C ASP A 68 17.04 16.42 3.24
N ARG A 69 17.13 16.95 2.02
CA ARG A 69 17.68 18.29 1.75
C ARG A 69 16.83 19.44 2.29
N PHE A 70 15.54 19.16 2.56
CA PHE A 70 14.62 20.15 3.11
C PHE A 70 14.46 19.95 4.61
N PRO A 71 14.44 21.05 5.40
CA PRO A 71 14.20 20.95 6.84
C PRO A 71 12.90 20.19 7.15
N THR A 72 12.91 19.38 8.20
CA THR A 72 11.75 18.59 8.62
C THR A 72 10.51 19.47 8.88
N SER A 73 10.69 20.68 9.39
CA SER A 73 9.61 21.65 9.60
C SER A 73 8.93 22.05 8.29
N ALA A 74 9.70 22.32 7.24
CA ALA A 74 9.16 22.64 5.92
C ALA A 74 8.42 21.45 5.30
N ARG A 75 8.97 20.25 5.43
CA ARG A 75 8.34 19.00 4.95
C ARG A 75 7.02 18.72 5.67
N ARG A 76 6.98 18.92 7.01
CA ARG A 76 5.76 18.78 7.81
C ARG A 76 4.70 19.82 7.42
N ALA A 77 5.10 21.09 7.24
CA ALA A 77 4.19 22.14 6.79
C ALA A 77 3.57 21.79 5.42
N ALA A 78 4.38 21.36 4.47
CA ALA A 78 3.90 20.90 3.16
C ALA A 78 2.94 19.71 3.29
N GLY A 79 3.28 18.71 4.11
CA GLY A 79 2.42 17.57 4.39
C GLY A 79 1.08 17.95 5.00
N THR A 80 1.08 18.89 5.97
CA THR A 80 -0.15 19.42 6.57
C THR A 80 -1.04 20.10 5.53
N VAL A 81 -0.47 20.92 4.65
CA VAL A 81 -1.22 21.57 3.57
C VAL A 81 -1.81 20.53 2.63
N ILE A 82 -1.04 19.53 2.23
CA ILE A 82 -1.53 18.45 1.36
C ILE A 82 -2.65 17.64 2.07
N ALA A 83 -2.45 17.32 3.34
CA ALA A 83 -3.43 16.56 4.12
C ALA A 83 -4.74 17.31 4.40
N SER A 84 -4.75 18.66 4.30
CA SER A 84 -5.95 19.47 4.47
C SER A 84 -6.98 19.29 3.36
N PHE A 85 -6.58 18.72 2.22
CA PHE A 85 -7.51 18.43 1.12
C PHE A 85 -8.22 17.09 1.36
N PRO A 86 -9.58 17.09 1.50
CA PRO A 86 -10.33 15.85 1.66
C PRO A 86 -10.13 14.93 0.45
N PRO A 87 -9.94 13.62 0.63
CA PRO A 87 -9.73 12.67 -0.48
C PRO A 87 -10.81 12.76 -1.55
N ALA A 88 -12.09 12.85 -1.14
CA ALA A 88 -13.22 12.96 -2.06
C ALA A 88 -13.17 14.21 -2.94
N THR A 89 -12.68 15.33 -2.40
CA THR A 89 -12.51 16.57 -3.18
C THR A 89 -11.44 16.40 -4.23
N VAL A 90 -10.31 15.78 -3.89
CA VAL A 90 -9.22 15.49 -4.83
C VAL A 90 -9.69 14.54 -5.93
N ASP A 91 -10.41 13.48 -5.57
CA ASP A 91 -10.95 12.53 -6.54
C ASP A 91 -11.94 13.20 -7.50
N SER A 92 -12.78 14.11 -6.99
CA SER A 92 -13.71 14.90 -7.81
C SER A 92 -12.99 15.85 -8.76
N MET A 93 -11.93 16.51 -8.30
CA MET A 93 -11.12 17.40 -9.16
C MET A 93 -10.40 16.62 -10.26
N VAL A 94 -9.86 15.45 -9.94
CA VAL A 94 -9.21 14.59 -10.94
C VAL A 94 -10.23 14.05 -11.95
N ALA A 95 -11.42 13.67 -11.51
CA ALA A 95 -12.50 13.23 -12.38
C ALA A 95 -12.95 14.36 -13.33
N LEU A 96 -13.02 15.58 -12.84
CA LEU A 96 -13.41 16.77 -13.66
C LEU A 96 -12.32 17.11 -14.69
N ALA A 97 -11.04 16.92 -14.36
CA ALA A 97 -9.92 17.13 -15.27
C ALA A 97 -9.92 16.11 -16.44
N GLY A 98 -10.58 14.96 -16.27
CA GLY A 98 -10.78 13.96 -17.31
C GLY A 98 -9.46 13.54 -17.99
N PRO A 99 -9.37 13.63 -19.34
CA PRO A 99 -8.18 13.20 -20.08
C PRO A 99 -6.93 14.07 -19.84
N PHE A 100 -7.07 15.23 -19.23
CA PHE A 100 -5.94 16.10 -18.86
C PHE A 100 -5.31 15.73 -17.51
N ALA A 101 -5.96 14.85 -16.72
CA ALA A 101 -5.40 14.39 -15.47
C ALA A 101 -4.17 13.51 -15.72
N PRO A 102 -3.10 13.63 -14.87
CA PRO A 102 -1.97 12.72 -14.93
C PRO A 102 -2.43 11.26 -14.79
N ARG A 103 -1.90 10.37 -15.62
CA ARG A 103 -2.28 8.94 -15.64
C ARG A 103 -2.15 8.28 -14.28
N GLU A 104 -1.15 8.68 -13.49
CA GLU A 104 -0.87 8.20 -12.16
C GLU A 104 -2.02 8.52 -11.16
N LEU A 105 -2.74 9.61 -11.38
CA LEU A 105 -3.87 10.04 -10.57
C LEU A 105 -5.22 9.57 -11.12
N SER A 106 -5.34 9.43 -12.44
CA SER A 106 -6.59 9.01 -13.09
C SER A 106 -6.98 7.55 -12.85
N ALA A 107 -6.06 6.72 -12.36
CA ALA A 107 -6.32 5.32 -12.02
C ALA A 107 -7.21 5.10 -10.76
N GLY A 108 -7.91 6.13 -10.29
CA GLY A 108 -8.74 6.12 -9.08
C GLY A 108 -7.94 6.28 -7.78
N ARG A 109 -8.62 6.69 -6.71
CA ARG A 109 -8.05 6.90 -5.38
C ARG A 109 -6.91 7.94 -5.35
N ALA A 110 -7.03 9.01 -6.14
CA ALA A 110 -6.05 10.10 -6.17
C ALA A 110 -5.92 10.76 -4.78
N GLY A 111 -7.05 10.93 -4.09
CA GLY A 111 -7.08 11.47 -2.73
C GLY A 111 -6.32 10.62 -1.73
N GLU A 112 -6.48 9.30 -1.74
CA GLU A 112 -5.71 8.38 -0.88
C GLU A 112 -4.22 8.44 -1.18
N LYS A 113 -3.84 8.49 -2.46
CA LYS A 113 -2.43 8.63 -2.89
C LYS A 113 -1.82 9.93 -2.38
N LEU A 114 -2.59 11.02 -2.44
CA LEU A 114 -2.16 12.31 -1.94
C LEU A 114 -1.99 12.32 -0.42
N GLN A 115 -2.90 11.70 0.32
CA GLN A 115 -2.77 11.52 1.78
C GLN A 115 -1.54 10.66 2.14
N LYS A 116 -1.28 9.59 1.39
CA LYS A 116 -0.07 8.79 1.57
C LYS A 116 1.19 9.63 1.30
N LEU A 117 1.20 10.42 0.25
CA LEU A 117 2.30 11.33 -0.07
C LEU A 117 2.54 12.34 1.08
N ALA A 118 1.49 12.94 1.62
CA ALA A 118 1.59 13.87 2.74
C ALA A 118 2.31 13.25 3.95
N ARG A 119 1.99 12.01 4.29
CA ARG A 119 2.66 11.26 5.38
C ARG A 119 4.12 10.98 5.06
N VAL A 120 4.40 10.53 3.84
CA VAL A 120 5.75 10.18 3.40
C VAL A 120 6.68 11.40 3.46
N ILE A 121 6.26 12.56 2.96
CA ILE A 121 7.09 13.78 2.99
C ILE A 121 7.24 14.37 4.38
N SER A 122 6.29 14.13 5.28
CA SER A 122 6.32 14.60 6.67
C SER A 122 7.21 13.76 7.60
N ALA A 123 7.77 12.66 7.10
CA ALA A 123 8.59 11.75 7.88
C ALA A 123 9.77 12.47 8.56
N ALA A 124 10.00 12.16 9.83
CA ALA A 124 11.08 12.81 10.60
C ALA A 124 12.46 12.33 10.14
N ASP A 125 12.56 11.03 9.87
CA ASP A 125 13.79 10.33 9.52
C ASP A 125 13.52 9.21 8.49
N VAL A 126 14.56 8.52 8.10
CA VAL A 126 14.48 7.43 7.10
C VAL A 126 13.64 6.25 7.57
N THR A 127 13.63 5.96 8.87
CA THR A 127 12.82 4.86 9.43
C THR A 127 11.34 5.19 9.33
N ALA A 128 10.93 6.37 9.80
CA ALA A 128 9.56 6.85 9.66
C ALA A 128 9.12 6.96 8.20
N TYR A 129 10.04 7.32 7.30
CA TYR A 129 9.78 7.33 5.86
C TYR A 129 9.48 5.92 5.32
N HIS A 130 10.27 4.92 5.68
CA HIS A 130 10.05 3.53 5.30
C HIS A 130 8.74 2.99 5.87
N ASP A 131 8.46 3.24 7.15
CA ASP A 131 7.22 2.81 7.80
C ASP A 131 6.00 3.40 7.09
N ASN A 132 6.04 4.69 6.73
CA ASN A 132 4.97 5.34 5.98
C ASN A 132 4.80 4.79 4.56
N LEU A 133 5.87 4.33 3.91
CA LEU A 133 5.79 3.67 2.60
C LEU A 133 5.14 2.29 2.68
N LEU A 134 5.43 1.54 3.75
CA LEU A 134 4.96 0.17 3.95
C LEU A 134 3.54 0.14 4.51
N ALA A 135 3.13 1.15 5.28
CA ALA A 135 1.81 1.20 5.89
C ALA A 135 0.69 1.10 4.84
N VAL A 136 -0.07 0.04 4.91
CA VAL A 136 -1.27 -0.18 4.09
C VAL A 136 -2.42 0.65 4.62
N THR A 137 -2.53 0.75 5.95
CA THR A 137 -3.53 1.58 6.64
C THR A 137 -2.82 2.49 7.64
N ALA A 138 -3.14 3.79 7.58
CA ALA A 138 -2.54 4.77 8.49
C ALA A 138 -3.09 4.67 9.93
N ASP A 139 -4.25 4.05 10.10
CA ASP A 139 -5.07 4.15 11.29
C ASP A 139 -5.25 2.83 12.05
N ALA A 140 -4.42 1.81 11.76
CA ALA A 140 -4.48 0.57 12.53
C ALA A 140 -4.29 0.80 14.05
N LYS A 141 -3.51 1.81 14.43
CA LYS A 141 -3.34 2.20 15.84
C LYS A 141 -4.55 2.92 16.42
N SER A 142 -5.29 3.69 15.62
CA SER A 142 -6.50 4.40 16.09
C SER A 142 -7.73 3.50 16.11
N ALA A 143 -7.73 2.42 15.35
CA ALA A 143 -8.80 1.42 15.34
C ALA A 143 -8.74 0.45 16.54
N LEU A 144 -7.61 0.41 17.26
CA LEU A 144 -7.37 -0.47 18.42
C LEU A 144 -7.41 0.28 19.76
N SER A 145 -7.66 1.57 19.76
CA SER A 145 -7.85 2.42 20.95
C SER A 145 -9.33 2.77 21.13
#